data_5999c3ba9e8a5da1aacf90b5ee0f293f
#
_entry.id   5999c3ba9e8a5da1aacf90b5ee0f293f
#
_cell.length_a   1.000
_cell.length_b   1.000
_cell.length_c   1.000
_cell.angle_alpha   90.00
_cell.angle_beta   90.00
_cell.angle_gamma   90.00
#
_symmetry.space_group_name_H-M   'P 1'
#
loop_
_entity.id
_entity.type
_entity.pdbx_description
1 polymer ?
#
loop_
_entity_poly.entity_id
_entity_poly.type
_entity_poly.pdbx_seq_one_letter_code
_entity_poly.pdbx_strand_id
1 'polypeptide(L)'
;MILRGRTAVAELPAPPEAAISAIVAAELWAGAVKAKRASEAAALEQLLDFFPVLDFTVNVTRVYGEIRADLEQRGQPIGPLDQLIAAHARSLGATVVTVNAREFKRVKGLKVQAWK
;
A
#
# COMPACT_ATOMS: atom_id res chain seq x y z
N MET A 1 -2.00 -9.98 -1.67
CA MET A 1 -0.90 -9.08 -2.02
C MET A 1 -1.41 -7.64 -2.08
N ILE A 2 -0.73 -6.74 -1.41
CA ILE A 2 -1.07 -5.31 -1.44
C ILE A 2 -0.03 -4.56 -2.25
N LEU A 3 -0.49 -3.81 -3.25
CA LEU A 3 0.37 -3.08 -4.17
C LEU A 3 0.65 -1.67 -3.62
N ARG A 4 1.88 -1.20 -3.81
CA ARG A 4 2.32 0.11 -3.37
C ARG A 4 3.24 0.72 -4.42
N GLY A 5 2.95 1.95 -4.80
CA GLY A 5 3.74 2.71 -5.76
C GLY A 5 3.28 2.50 -7.20
N ARG A 6 4.03 3.06 -8.13
CA ARG A 6 3.73 2.97 -9.56
C ARG A 6 4.23 1.64 -10.10
N THR A 7 3.34 0.92 -10.77
CA THR A 7 3.63 -0.38 -11.36
C THR A 7 2.89 -0.48 -12.68
N ALA A 8 3.52 -1.08 -13.68
CA ALA A 8 2.84 -1.34 -14.96
C ALA A 8 1.75 -2.38 -14.74
N VAL A 9 0.50 -2.02 -15.03
CA VAL A 9 -0.66 -2.88 -14.77
C VAL A 9 -0.51 -4.26 -15.43
N ALA A 10 0.06 -4.31 -16.65
CA ALA A 10 0.24 -5.56 -17.37
C ALA A 10 1.21 -6.54 -16.68
N GLU A 11 2.05 -6.05 -15.78
CA GLU A 11 3.05 -6.86 -15.07
C GLU A 11 2.57 -7.28 -13.68
N LEU A 12 1.39 -6.82 -13.24
CA LEU A 12 0.84 -7.14 -11.93
C LEU A 12 0.16 -8.50 -11.94
N PRO A 13 0.16 -9.21 -10.78
CA PRO A 13 -0.66 -10.40 -10.64
C PRO A 13 -2.13 -10.07 -10.90
N ALA A 14 -2.87 -11.02 -11.49
CA ALA A 14 -4.30 -10.83 -11.73
C ALA A 14 -5.09 -10.91 -10.41
N PRO A 15 -6.25 -10.19 -10.30
CA PRO A 15 -7.18 -10.44 -9.19
C PRO A 15 -7.66 -11.90 -9.22
N PRO A 16 -7.96 -12.53 -8.03
CA PRO A 16 -7.97 -11.95 -6.70
C PRO A 16 -6.62 -11.98 -5.98
N GLU A 17 -5.53 -12.35 -6.66
CA GLU A 17 -4.22 -12.50 -6.04
C GLU A 17 -3.61 -11.16 -5.62
N ALA A 18 -4.07 -10.06 -6.24
CA ALA A 18 -3.61 -8.72 -5.92
C ALA A 18 -4.78 -7.83 -5.52
N ALA A 19 -4.51 -6.91 -4.62
CA ALA A 19 -5.48 -5.94 -4.13
C ALA A 19 -4.78 -4.62 -3.81
N ILE A 20 -5.56 -3.57 -3.67
CA ILE A 20 -5.07 -2.23 -3.36
C ILE A 20 -5.65 -1.82 -2.00
N SER A 21 -4.78 -1.36 -1.09
CA SER A 21 -5.23 -0.77 0.17
C SER A 21 -5.99 0.52 -0.10
N ALA A 22 -7.04 0.79 0.68
CA ALA A 22 -7.74 2.08 0.63
C ALA A 22 -6.78 3.26 0.85
N ILE A 23 -5.72 3.07 1.63
CA ILE A 23 -4.70 4.11 1.83
C ILE A 23 -3.97 4.40 0.52
N VAL A 24 -3.59 3.36 -0.22
CA VAL A 24 -2.94 3.52 -1.53
C VAL A 24 -3.90 4.18 -2.51
N ALA A 25 -5.17 3.77 -2.52
CA ALA A 25 -6.18 4.39 -3.38
C ALA A 25 -6.29 5.89 -3.10
N ALA A 26 -6.27 6.29 -1.82
CA ALA A 26 -6.31 7.69 -1.42
C ALA A 26 -5.11 8.47 -1.96
N GLU A 27 -3.90 7.90 -1.89
CA GLU A 27 -2.70 8.52 -2.43
C GLU A 27 -2.79 8.67 -3.96
N LEU A 28 -3.29 7.64 -4.64
CA LEU A 28 -3.46 7.68 -6.09
C LEU A 28 -4.47 8.75 -6.51
N TRP A 29 -5.57 8.88 -5.77
CA TRP A 29 -6.55 9.94 -6.02
C TRP A 29 -5.96 11.33 -5.80
N ALA A 30 -5.16 11.50 -4.77
CA ALA A 30 -4.49 12.78 -4.53
C ALA A 30 -3.61 13.17 -5.73
N GLY A 31 -2.88 12.21 -6.29
CA GLY A 31 -2.07 12.44 -7.48
C GLY A 31 -2.91 12.77 -8.71
N ALA A 32 -4.00 12.03 -8.93
CA ALA A 32 -4.88 12.24 -10.09
C ALA A 32 -5.57 13.60 -10.03
N VAL A 33 -6.03 14.01 -8.85
CA VAL A 33 -6.69 15.31 -8.66
C VAL A 33 -5.69 16.45 -8.87
N LYS A 34 -4.47 16.32 -8.36
CA LYS A 34 -3.42 17.33 -8.54
C LYS A 34 -3.00 17.50 -9.99
N ALA A 35 -3.05 16.42 -10.77
CA ALA A 35 -2.70 16.45 -12.19
C ALA A 35 -3.68 17.28 -13.02
N LYS A 36 -4.92 17.46 -12.55
CA LYS A 36 -5.97 18.22 -13.22
C LYS A 36 -6.25 17.77 -14.66
N ARG A 37 -6.06 16.48 -14.95
CA ARG A 37 -6.31 15.88 -16.26
C ARG A 37 -7.39 14.83 -16.11
N ALA A 38 -8.44 14.94 -16.92
CA ALA A 38 -9.53 13.96 -16.90
C ALA A 38 -9.02 12.56 -17.21
N SER A 39 -8.01 12.42 -18.07
CA SER A 39 -7.42 11.13 -18.41
C SER A 39 -6.78 10.42 -17.21
N GLU A 40 -6.20 11.16 -16.28
CA GLU A 40 -5.59 10.58 -15.06
C GLU A 40 -6.67 9.99 -14.15
N ALA A 41 -7.76 10.73 -13.94
CA ALA A 41 -8.87 10.24 -13.12
C ALA A 41 -9.53 9.02 -13.76
N ALA A 42 -9.74 9.04 -15.08
CA ALA A 42 -10.33 7.91 -15.81
C ALA A 42 -9.46 6.66 -15.74
N ALA A 43 -8.14 6.82 -15.90
CA ALA A 43 -7.19 5.71 -15.79
C ALA A 43 -7.21 5.10 -14.38
N LEU A 44 -7.28 5.95 -13.35
CA LEU A 44 -7.35 5.49 -11.97
C LEU A 44 -8.65 4.74 -11.70
N GLU A 45 -9.78 5.23 -12.19
CA GLU A 45 -11.06 4.52 -12.04
C GLU A 45 -10.99 3.13 -12.65
N GLN A 46 -10.38 2.98 -13.82
CA GLN A 46 -10.19 1.67 -14.45
C GLN A 46 -9.33 0.76 -13.60
N LEU A 47 -8.25 1.28 -13.03
CA LEU A 47 -7.37 0.50 -12.16
C LEU A 47 -8.11 0.01 -10.92
N LEU A 48 -8.89 0.88 -10.28
CA LEU A 48 -9.65 0.54 -9.07
C LEU A 48 -10.84 -0.38 -9.36
N ASP A 49 -11.33 -0.41 -10.60
CA ASP A 49 -12.33 -1.39 -11.02
C ASP A 49 -11.69 -2.76 -11.27
N PHE A 50 -10.43 -2.78 -11.70
CA PHE A 50 -9.72 -4.01 -12.02
C PHE A 50 -9.23 -4.75 -10.77
N PHE A 51 -8.70 -4.03 -9.79
CA PHE A 51 -8.22 -4.60 -8.54
C PHE A 51 -9.18 -4.29 -7.40
N PRO A 52 -9.49 -5.26 -6.52
CA PRO A 52 -10.30 -4.94 -5.34
C PRO A 52 -9.57 -3.96 -4.43
N VAL A 53 -10.32 -2.99 -3.89
CA VAL A 53 -9.80 -2.06 -2.90
C VAL A 53 -10.23 -2.57 -1.52
N LEU A 54 -9.27 -2.76 -0.64
CA LEU A 54 -9.49 -3.29 0.70
C LEU A 54 -9.66 -2.16 1.70
N ASP A 55 -10.73 -2.22 2.49
CA ASP A 55 -11.02 -1.24 3.51
C ASP A 55 -9.99 -1.28 4.64
N PHE A 56 -9.59 -0.10 5.10
CA PHE A 56 -8.75 0.01 6.28
C PHE A 56 -9.66 -0.06 7.51
N THR A 57 -9.76 -1.24 8.10
CA THR A 57 -10.70 -1.50 9.19
C THR A 57 -10.15 -1.08 10.56
N VAL A 58 -11.04 -1.00 11.55
CA VAL A 58 -10.64 -0.63 12.91
C VAL A 58 -9.61 -1.63 13.49
N ASN A 59 -9.66 -2.89 13.09
CA ASN A 59 -8.71 -3.90 13.57
C ASN A 59 -7.26 -3.58 13.16
N VAL A 60 -7.07 -2.90 12.05
CA VAL A 60 -5.73 -2.53 11.56
C VAL A 60 -5.09 -1.45 12.44
N THR A 61 -5.90 -0.66 13.13
CA THR A 61 -5.37 0.44 13.96
C THR A 61 -4.45 -0.04 15.06
N ARG A 62 -4.75 -1.19 15.66
CA ARG A 62 -3.88 -1.79 16.68
C ARG A 62 -2.54 -2.23 16.08
N VAL A 63 -2.58 -2.86 14.92
CA VAL A 63 -1.37 -3.28 14.22
C VAL A 63 -0.50 -2.07 13.88
N TYR A 64 -1.12 -0.98 13.43
CA TYR A 64 -0.43 0.28 13.18
C TYR A 64 0.28 0.79 14.44
N GLY A 65 -0.42 0.80 15.58
CA GLY A 65 0.18 1.24 16.84
C GLY A 65 1.41 0.41 17.23
N GLU A 66 1.32 -0.91 17.08
CA GLU A 66 2.43 -1.81 17.36
C GLU A 66 3.63 -1.56 16.43
N ILE A 67 3.39 -1.40 15.14
CA ILE A 67 4.43 -1.14 14.15
C ILE A 67 5.11 0.20 14.44
N ARG A 68 4.33 1.25 14.64
CA ARG A 68 4.86 2.59 14.88
C ARG A 68 5.72 2.63 16.14
N ALA A 69 5.23 2.04 17.23
CA ALA A 69 5.96 2.00 18.48
C ALA A 69 7.30 1.26 18.32
N ASP A 70 7.31 0.13 17.63
CA ASP A 70 8.51 -0.64 17.37
C ASP A 70 9.52 0.14 16.53
N LEU A 71 9.07 0.77 15.44
CA LEU A 71 9.94 1.53 14.55
C LEU A 71 10.56 2.74 15.27
N GLU A 72 9.77 3.46 16.05
CA GLU A 72 10.26 4.60 16.82
C GLU A 72 11.26 4.17 17.87
N GLN A 73 10.99 3.06 18.57
CA GLN A 73 11.87 2.53 19.59
C GLN A 73 13.23 2.09 19.04
N ARG A 74 13.23 1.56 17.81
CA ARG A 74 14.47 1.13 17.14
C ARG A 74 15.17 2.26 16.39
N GLY A 75 14.57 3.46 16.37
CA GLY A 75 15.12 4.60 15.63
C GLY A 75 15.11 4.40 14.11
N GLN A 76 14.15 3.65 13.60
CA GLN A 76 14.04 3.34 12.17
C GLN A 76 12.68 3.73 11.60
N PRO A 77 12.25 4.99 11.70
CA PRO A 77 10.94 5.39 11.19
C PRO A 77 10.86 5.27 9.67
N ILE A 78 9.64 5.07 9.20
CA ILE A 78 9.31 5.15 7.78
C ILE A 78 8.19 6.19 7.62
N GLY A 79 7.86 6.55 6.39
CA GLY A 79 6.81 7.53 6.14
C GLY A 79 5.48 7.14 6.78
N PRO A 80 4.68 8.12 7.24
CA PRO A 80 3.43 7.81 7.97
C PRO A 80 2.42 7.04 7.15
N LEU A 81 2.24 7.34 5.86
CA LEU A 81 1.35 6.58 5.00
C LEU A 81 1.87 5.17 4.77
N ASP A 82 3.18 5.00 4.63
CA ASP A 82 3.80 3.69 4.48
C ASP A 82 3.61 2.84 5.73
N GLN A 83 3.60 3.45 6.92
CA GLN A 83 3.27 2.74 8.16
C GLN A 83 1.84 2.21 8.14
N LEU A 84 0.89 3.00 7.64
CA LEU A 84 -0.50 2.56 7.51
C LEU A 84 -0.65 1.42 6.52
N ILE A 85 0.04 1.51 5.38
CA ILE A 85 0.02 0.46 4.36
C ILE A 85 0.64 -0.83 4.91
N ALA A 86 1.77 -0.71 5.61
CA ALA A 86 2.42 -1.86 6.25
C ALA A 86 1.51 -2.54 7.27
N ALA A 87 0.82 -1.74 8.10
CA ALA A 87 -0.12 -2.26 9.09
C ALA A 87 -1.27 -3.01 8.42
N HIS A 88 -1.80 -2.43 7.35
CA HIS A 88 -2.89 -3.04 6.58
C HIS A 88 -2.47 -4.41 6.03
N ALA A 89 -1.33 -4.46 5.34
CA ALA A 89 -0.82 -5.71 4.78
C ALA A 89 -0.52 -6.74 5.85
N ARG A 90 0.16 -6.35 6.93
CA ARG A 90 0.50 -7.28 8.01
C ARG A 90 -0.73 -7.85 8.69
N SER A 91 -1.76 -7.04 8.88
CA SER A 91 -3.02 -7.50 9.49
C SER A 91 -3.72 -8.58 8.67
N LEU A 92 -3.49 -8.58 7.35
CA LEU A 92 -4.09 -9.55 6.43
C LEU A 92 -3.16 -10.72 6.10
N GLY A 93 -1.92 -10.71 6.62
CA GLY A 93 -0.92 -11.69 6.21
C GLY A 93 -0.52 -11.55 4.74
N ALA A 94 -0.72 -10.38 4.16
CA ALA A 94 -0.43 -10.11 2.75
C ALA A 94 0.99 -9.63 2.55
N THR A 95 1.49 -9.79 1.32
CA THR A 95 2.80 -9.29 0.91
C THR A 95 2.66 -7.89 0.31
N VAL A 96 3.48 -6.95 0.75
CA VAL A 96 3.57 -5.63 0.11
C VAL A 96 4.51 -5.74 -1.08
N VAL A 97 4.03 -5.33 -2.25
CA VAL A 97 4.85 -5.24 -3.46
C VAL A 97 5.14 -3.76 -3.70
N THR A 98 6.41 -3.39 -3.70
CA THR A 98 6.79 -1.97 -3.67
C THR A 98 8.15 -1.75 -4.33
N VAL A 99 8.33 -0.57 -4.92
CA VAL A 99 9.66 -0.11 -5.37
C VAL A 99 10.51 0.35 -4.19
N ASN A 100 9.92 0.56 -3.03
CA ASN A 100 10.58 1.03 -1.81
C ASN A 100 10.72 -0.09 -0.77
N ALA A 101 11.15 -1.27 -1.21
CA ALA A 101 11.25 -2.45 -0.35
C ALA A 101 12.14 -2.23 0.88
N ARG A 102 13.18 -1.43 0.74
CA ARG A 102 14.15 -1.17 1.82
C ARG A 102 13.47 -0.61 3.08
N GLU A 103 12.58 0.35 2.92
CA GLU A 103 11.86 0.93 4.07
C GLU A 103 10.87 -0.06 4.67
N PHE A 104 10.08 -0.73 3.82
CA PHE A 104 9.09 -1.69 4.30
C PHE A 104 9.72 -2.88 5.02
N LYS A 105 10.94 -3.26 4.66
CA LYS A 105 11.66 -4.34 5.35
C LYS A 105 12.02 -4.02 6.80
N ARG A 106 11.94 -2.76 7.21
CA ARG A 106 12.13 -2.37 8.61
C ARG A 106 10.99 -2.84 9.50
N VAL A 107 9.83 -3.16 8.91
CA VAL A 107 8.64 -3.59 9.65
C VAL A 107 8.73 -5.09 9.94
N LYS A 108 8.79 -5.45 11.22
CA LYS A 108 8.83 -6.85 11.64
C LYS A 108 7.52 -7.56 11.32
N GLY A 109 7.62 -8.79 10.86
CA GLY A 109 6.44 -9.61 10.56
C GLY A 109 5.75 -9.27 9.25
N LEU A 110 6.28 -8.32 8.48
CA LEU A 110 5.73 -7.94 7.18
C LEU A 110 6.46 -8.69 6.06
N LYS A 111 5.70 -9.26 5.16
CA LYS A 111 6.23 -9.87 3.93
C LYS A 111 6.39 -8.78 2.88
N VAL A 112 7.58 -8.66 2.32
CA VAL A 112 7.90 -7.59 1.36
C VAL A 112 8.51 -8.19 0.11
N GLN A 113 8.01 -7.77 -1.04
CA GLN A 113 8.56 -8.14 -2.34
C GLN A 113 8.94 -6.86 -3.08
N ALA A 114 10.19 -6.77 -3.49
CA ALA A 114 10.66 -5.64 -4.28
C ALA A 114 10.05 -5.69 -5.67
N TRP A 115 9.62 -4.55 -6.16
CA TRP A 115 9.25 -4.35 -7.57
C TRP A 115 10.43 -3.71 -8.29
N LYS A 116 10.74 -4.22 -9.46
CA LYS A 116 11.92 -3.79 -10.24
C LYS A 116 11.88 -2.34 -10.64
#